data_d1a22f180cae2bc0f66e333489f2e51d
#
_entry.id   d1a22f180cae2bc0f66e333489f2e51d
#
_cell.length_a   1.000
_cell.length_b   1.000
_cell.length_c   1.000
_cell.angle_alpha   90.00
_cell.angle_beta   90.00
_cell.angle_gamma   90.00
#
_symmetry.space_group_name_H-M   'P 1'
#
loop_
_entity.id
_entity.type
_entity.pdbx_description
1 polymer ?
#
loop_
_entity_poly.entity_id
_entity_poly.type
_entity_poly.pdbx_seq_one_letter_code
_entity_poly.pdbx_strand_id
1 'polypeptide(L)'
;MREETVSSWVKFLALPLFGTLLTGLFTWLQNQREIRENNVRIYAELMSQREGADSALRKDMFSSIIGTFLKPASGSVEQQILHLELLANNFHEALDLRPLFKHIHRELAAHSPHTDALERLEKLAEEVTSKELVGLAEAGRVRVVNIDLRKLANNPAGLEVFRDDLQLRYDPKGETTRRFILEALSWDEKRREGMIRMRVSEPRNLETFEIDDTFVVGFFDFPLVDNTHLSKGQRCAIILNEVHTQAGFIKATLAYFPASRASLKDKPYYDEVMDQLLQDTGRAEKP
;
A
#
# COMPACT_ATOMS: atom_id res chain seq x y z
N MET A 1 -11.11 -80.79 -3.60
CA MET A 1 -12.39 -80.04 -3.41
C MET A 1 -12.34 -79.14 -2.15
N ARG A 2 -11.23 -78.46 -1.87
CA ARG A 2 -11.16 -77.56 -0.66
C ARG A 2 -10.65 -76.14 -0.97
N GLU A 3 -10.24 -75.84 -2.19
CA GLU A 3 -9.71 -74.52 -2.56
C GLU A 3 -10.78 -73.57 -3.18
N GLU A 4 -11.82 -74.09 -3.77
CA GLU A 4 -12.84 -73.26 -4.41
C GLU A 4 -13.80 -72.58 -3.44
N THR A 5 -14.03 -73.18 -2.26
CA THR A 5 -14.94 -72.61 -1.25
C THR A 5 -14.38 -71.39 -0.54
N VAL A 6 -13.08 -71.29 -0.33
CA VAL A 6 -12.39 -70.14 0.32
C VAL A 6 -12.40 -68.93 -0.62
N SER A 7 -12.26 -69.12 -1.93
CA SER A 7 -12.30 -68.08 -2.94
C SER A 7 -13.69 -67.40 -3.03
N SER A 8 -14.77 -68.13 -2.85
CA SER A 8 -16.13 -67.62 -2.92
C SER A 8 -16.48 -66.77 -1.69
N TRP A 9 -16.09 -67.18 -0.51
CA TRP A 9 -16.33 -66.42 0.72
C TRP A 9 -15.58 -65.10 0.78
N VAL A 10 -14.33 -65.07 0.28
CA VAL A 10 -13.50 -63.84 0.20
C VAL A 10 -14.14 -62.85 -0.75
N LYS A 11 -14.70 -63.29 -1.88
CA LYS A 11 -15.42 -62.40 -2.82
C LYS A 11 -16.72 -61.83 -2.24
N PHE A 12 -17.43 -62.62 -1.42
CA PHE A 12 -18.71 -62.19 -0.82
C PHE A 12 -18.50 -61.16 0.32
N LEU A 13 -17.38 -61.22 1.04
CA LEU A 13 -17.04 -60.26 2.08
C LEU A 13 -16.26 -59.05 1.57
N ALA A 14 -15.43 -59.20 0.55
CA ALA A 14 -14.61 -58.11 0.00
C ALA A 14 -15.44 -57.07 -0.74
N LEU A 15 -16.52 -57.45 -1.45
CA LEU A 15 -17.35 -56.51 -2.20
C LEU A 15 -18.04 -55.45 -1.31
N PRO A 16 -18.75 -55.82 -0.21
CA PRO A 16 -19.40 -54.85 0.65
C PRO A 16 -18.40 -54.01 1.45
N LEU A 17 -17.25 -54.58 1.83
CA LEU A 17 -16.16 -53.83 2.50
C LEU A 17 -15.57 -52.76 1.57
N PHE A 18 -15.36 -53.08 0.32
CA PHE A 18 -14.85 -52.14 -0.69
C PHE A 18 -15.87 -51.04 -0.99
N GLY A 19 -17.17 -51.39 -1.03
CA GLY A 19 -18.24 -50.42 -1.19
C GLY A 19 -18.35 -49.41 -0.05
N THR A 20 -18.26 -49.87 1.20
CA THR A 20 -18.29 -49.00 2.39
C THR A 20 -17.05 -48.11 2.49
N LEU A 21 -15.88 -48.61 2.10
CA LEU A 21 -14.64 -47.85 2.06
C LEU A 21 -14.70 -46.72 0.99
N LEU A 22 -15.18 -47.03 -0.21
CA LEU A 22 -15.39 -46.07 -1.30
C LEU A 22 -16.40 -45.02 -0.92
N THR A 23 -17.52 -45.41 -0.31
CA THR A 23 -18.56 -44.44 0.14
C THR A 23 -18.01 -43.54 1.24
N GLY A 24 -17.25 -44.06 2.19
CA GLY A 24 -16.59 -43.29 3.24
C GLY A 24 -15.59 -42.28 2.68
N LEU A 25 -14.81 -42.72 1.69
CA LEU A 25 -13.81 -41.85 1.02
C LEU A 25 -14.50 -40.72 0.22
N PHE A 26 -15.58 -41.06 -0.48
CA PHE A 26 -16.36 -40.09 -1.25
C PHE A 26 -17.07 -39.07 -0.35
N THR A 27 -17.65 -39.52 0.76
CA THR A 27 -18.27 -38.64 1.76
C THR A 27 -17.25 -37.74 2.42
N TRP A 28 -16.05 -38.24 2.71
CA TRP A 28 -14.96 -37.45 3.27
C TRP A 28 -14.46 -36.38 2.29
N LEU A 29 -14.33 -36.71 1.00
CA LEU A 29 -13.96 -35.76 -0.05
C LEU A 29 -15.02 -34.68 -0.27
N GLN A 30 -16.32 -35.06 -0.26
CA GLN A 30 -17.42 -34.11 -0.34
C GLN A 30 -17.45 -33.15 0.87
N ASN A 31 -17.28 -33.69 2.07
CA ASN A 31 -17.24 -32.89 3.30
C ASN A 31 -16.07 -31.89 3.32
N GLN A 32 -14.92 -32.29 2.76
CA GLN A 32 -13.77 -31.37 2.59
C GLN A 32 -14.07 -30.23 1.60
N ARG A 33 -14.81 -30.51 0.52
CA ARG A 33 -15.23 -29.48 -0.45
C ARG A 33 -16.25 -28.53 0.15
N GLU A 34 -17.26 -29.04 0.84
CA GLU A 34 -18.26 -28.20 1.52
C GLU A 34 -17.67 -27.31 2.60
N ILE A 35 -16.70 -27.80 3.36
CA ILE A 35 -15.99 -26.99 4.37
C ILE A 35 -15.20 -25.85 3.70
N ARG A 36 -14.54 -26.11 2.57
CA ARG A 36 -13.79 -25.09 1.84
C ARG A 36 -14.73 -24.04 1.23
N GLU A 37 -15.80 -24.45 0.57
CA GLU A 37 -16.79 -23.55 -0.01
C GLU A 37 -17.49 -22.69 1.06
N ASN A 38 -17.82 -23.28 2.20
CA ASN A 38 -18.39 -22.54 3.33
C ASN A 38 -17.41 -21.53 3.92
N ASN A 39 -16.14 -21.88 4.06
CA ASN A 39 -15.12 -20.97 4.53
C ASN A 39 -14.93 -19.78 3.56
N VAL A 40 -14.86 -20.04 2.25
CA VAL A 40 -14.76 -18.98 1.23
C VAL A 40 -15.99 -18.06 1.30
N ARG A 41 -17.19 -18.62 1.44
CA ARG A 41 -18.43 -17.85 1.56
C ARG A 41 -18.47 -17.00 2.83
N ILE A 42 -18.06 -17.55 3.97
CA ILE A 42 -17.98 -16.82 5.23
C ILE A 42 -16.94 -15.69 5.14
N TYR A 43 -15.79 -15.95 4.53
CA TYR A 43 -14.78 -14.91 4.29
C TYR A 43 -15.29 -13.80 3.38
N ALA A 44 -15.98 -14.14 2.28
CA ALA A 44 -16.58 -13.16 1.37
C ALA A 44 -17.64 -12.31 2.08
N GLU A 45 -18.48 -12.92 2.91
CA GLU A 45 -19.52 -12.22 3.67
C GLU A 45 -18.94 -11.31 4.75
N LEU A 46 -17.90 -11.75 5.47
CA LEU A 46 -17.18 -10.94 6.45
C LEU A 46 -16.45 -9.76 5.78
N MET A 47 -15.84 -9.99 4.60
CA MET A 47 -15.21 -8.92 3.84
C MET A 47 -16.23 -7.89 3.36
N SER A 48 -17.37 -8.32 2.81
CA SER A 48 -18.46 -7.43 2.39
C SER A 48 -19.03 -6.62 3.55
N GLN A 49 -19.24 -7.23 4.72
CA GLN A 49 -19.70 -6.53 5.93
C GLN A 49 -18.65 -5.52 6.42
N ARG A 50 -17.38 -5.88 6.37
CA ARG A 50 -16.28 -4.98 6.74
C ARG A 50 -16.19 -3.79 5.78
N GLU A 51 -16.31 -4.01 4.48
CA GLU A 51 -16.34 -2.93 3.48
C GLU A 51 -17.53 -2.00 3.68
N GLY A 52 -18.70 -2.55 4.01
CA GLY A 52 -19.89 -1.75 4.34
C GLY A 52 -19.69 -0.90 5.59
N ALA A 53 -19.13 -1.48 6.65
CA ALA A 53 -18.83 -0.77 7.90
C ALA A 53 -17.74 0.29 7.70
N ASP A 54 -16.67 -0.02 6.97
CA ASP A 54 -15.59 0.92 6.63
C ASP A 54 -16.13 2.08 5.77
N SER A 55 -17.03 1.81 4.84
CA SER A 55 -17.67 2.83 4.00
C SER A 55 -18.57 3.76 4.80
N ALA A 56 -19.37 3.22 5.72
CA ALA A 56 -20.22 4.02 6.62
C ALA A 56 -19.37 4.90 7.54
N LEU A 57 -18.33 4.33 8.16
CA LEU A 57 -17.40 5.06 9.01
C LEU A 57 -16.70 6.19 8.26
N ARG A 58 -16.22 5.92 7.02
CA ARG A 58 -15.60 6.96 6.17
C ARG A 58 -16.56 8.09 5.86
N LYS A 59 -17.84 7.77 5.56
CA LYS A 59 -18.88 8.77 5.29
C LYS A 59 -19.14 9.65 6.50
N ASP A 60 -19.27 9.07 7.68
CA ASP A 60 -19.55 9.79 8.92
C ASP A 60 -18.37 10.68 9.32
N MET A 61 -17.15 10.19 9.16
CA MET A 61 -15.92 10.93 9.40
C MET A 61 -15.78 12.08 8.39
N PHE A 62 -15.98 11.81 7.10
CA PHE A 62 -15.96 12.85 6.06
C PHE A 62 -16.96 13.97 6.37
N SER A 63 -18.19 13.59 6.77
CA SER A 63 -19.23 14.56 7.14
C SER A 63 -18.83 15.38 8.37
N SER A 64 -18.20 14.75 9.35
CA SER A 64 -17.69 15.43 10.56
C SER A 64 -16.55 16.40 10.22
N ILE A 65 -15.61 15.99 9.37
CA ILE A 65 -14.49 16.82 8.90
C ILE A 65 -15.02 18.04 8.15
N ILE A 66 -15.86 17.82 7.14
CA ILE A 66 -16.44 18.90 6.34
C ILE A 66 -17.25 19.83 7.23
N GLY A 67 -18.04 19.28 8.15
CA GLY A 67 -18.79 20.08 9.13
C GLY A 67 -17.91 20.97 10.00
N THR A 68 -16.68 20.55 10.28
CA THR A 68 -15.73 21.29 11.11
C THR A 68 -14.90 22.30 10.30
N PHE A 69 -14.43 21.92 9.10
CA PHE A 69 -13.57 22.78 8.28
C PHE A 69 -14.33 23.74 7.37
N LEU A 70 -15.58 23.45 6.98
CA LEU A 70 -16.40 24.35 6.14
C LEU A 70 -17.25 25.34 6.96
N LYS A 71 -17.34 25.19 8.28
CA LYS A 71 -17.94 26.27 9.08
C LYS A 71 -17.02 27.48 9.03
N PRO A 72 -17.53 28.67 8.71
CA PRO A 72 -16.72 29.90 8.74
C PRO A 72 -16.06 29.97 10.11
N ALA A 73 -14.74 30.01 10.12
CA ALA A 73 -13.90 29.80 11.26
C ALA A 73 -14.18 30.74 12.42
N SER A 74 -14.82 30.21 13.43
CA SER A 74 -14.71 30.77 14.80
C SER A 74 -13.56 30.08 15.57
N GLY A 75 -12.83 29.16 14.96
CA GLY A 75 -11.72 28.44 15.60
C GLY A 75 -10.36 29.06 15.25
N SER A 76 -9.47 29.14 16.23
CA SER A 76 -8.09 29.53 15.98
C SER A 76 -7.38 28.47 15.11
N VAL A 77 -6.28 28.84 14.45
CA VAL A 77 -5.47 27.90 13.65
C VAL A 77 -4.97 26.73 14.51
N GLU A 78 -4.70 26.98 15.80
CA GLU A 78 -4.34 25.96 16.76
C GLU A 78 -5.42 24.88 16.93
N GLN A 79 -6.70 25.28 16.91
CA GLN A 79 -7.81 24.31 16.97
C GLN A 79 -7.91 23.49 15.69
N GLN A 80 -7.65 24.09 14.54
CA GLN A 80 -7.61 23.36 13.27
C GLN A 80 -6.46 22.32 13.27
N ILE A 81 -5.28 22.68 13.77
CA ILE A 81 -4.15 21.76 13.92
C ILE A 81 -4.50 20.64 14.89
N LEU A 82 -5.11 20.93 16.03
CA LEU A 82 -5.53 19.90 16.99
C LEU A 82 -6.53 18.91 16.34
N HIS A 83 -7.49 19.40 15.58
CA HIS A 83 -8.43 18.53 14.86
C HIS A 83 -7.71 17.69 13.82
N LEU A 84 -6.75 18.27 13.07
CA LEU A 84 -5.94 17.53 12.11
C LEU A 84 -5.09 16.46 12.79
N GLU A 85 -4.51 16.75 13.96
CA GLU A 85 -3.77 15.76 14.77
C GLU A 85 -4.64 14.58 15.18
N LEU A 86 -5.86 14.85 15.66
CA LEU A 86 -6.81 13.80 16.03
C LEU A 86 -7.19 12.93 14.81
N LEU A 87 -7.39 13.54 13.65
CA LEU A 87 -7.67 12.83 12.42
C LEU A 87 -6.47 12.03 11.94
N ALA A 88 -5.29 12.64 11.91
CA ALA A 88 -4.07 11.99 11.46
C ALA A 88 -3.71 10.80 12.34
N ASN A 89 -3.82 10.94 13.67
CA ASN A 89 -3.49 9.85 14.57
C ASN A 89 -4.44 8.66 14.50
N ASN A 90 -5.70 8.87 14.16
CA ASN A 90 -6.70 7.81 14.16
C ASN A 90 -7.03 7.27 12.76
N PHE A 91 -6.78 8.06 11.69
CA PHE A 91 -7.39 7.76 10.40
C PHE A 91 -6.47 7.97 9.18
N HIS A 92 -5.16 8.17 9.37
CA HIS A 92 -4.23 8.41 8.25
C HIS A 92 -4.23 7.29 7.21
N GLU A 93 -4.50 6.04 7.61
CA GLU A 93 -4.56 4.91 6.68
C GLU A 93 -5.82 4.90 5.80
N ALA A 94 -6.88 5.58 6.24
CA ALA A 94 -8.20 5.55 5.61
C ALA A 94 -8.55 6.84 4.86
N LEU A 95 -7.94 7.97 5.21
CA LEU A 95 -8.25 9.30 4.67
C LEU A 95 -7.06 9.93 3.96
N ASP A 96 -7.37 10.60 2.84
CA ASP A 96 -6.42 11.51 2.21
C ASP A 96 -6.40 12.84 2.99
N LEU A 97 -5.42 13.01 3.84
CA LEU A 97 -5.26 14.20 4.69
C LEU A 97 -4.47 15.32 4.01
N ARG A 98 -3.85 15.10 2.84
CA ARG A 98 -3.05 16.11 2.11
C ARG A 98 -3.77 17.43 1.91
N PRO A 99 -5.06 17.46 1.46
CA PRO A 99 -5.72 18.72 1.23
C PRO A 99 -5.82 19.59 2.50
N LEU A 100 -5.99 18.93 3.66
CA LEU A 100 -6.08 19.62 4.96
C LEU A 100 -4.72 20.14 5.39
N PHE A 101 -3.65 19.34 5.30
CA PHE A 101 -2.30 19.78 5.56
C PHE A 101 -1.89 20.95 4.68
N LYS A 102 -2.10 20.84 3.35
CA LYS A 102 -1.78 21.90 2.39
C LYS A 102 -2.62 23.18 2.61
N HIS A 103 -3.85 23.06 3.08
CA HIS A 103 -4.71 24.21 3.41
C HIS A 103 -4.17 24.95 4.64
N ILE A 104 -3.99 24.26 5.76
CA ILE A 104 -3.49 24.88 7.01
C ILE A 104 -2.09 25.43 6.80
N HIS A 105 -1.21 24.74 6.08
CA HIS A 105 0.12 25.25 5.77
C HIS A 105 0.07 26.59 5.00
N ARG A 106 -0.81 26.70 3.99
CA ARG A 106 -0.97 27.96 3.24
C ARG A 106 -1.48 29.12 4.11
N GLU A 107 -2.43 28.83 4.98
CA GLU A 107 -2.96 29.82 5.93
C GLU A 107 -1.88 30.32 6.89
N LEU A 108 -1.08 29.39 7.45
CA LEU A 108 0.04 29.73 8.34
C LEU A 108 1.12 30.51 7.62
N ALA A 109 1.55 30.06 6.45
CA ALA A 109 2.59 30.74 5.66
C ALA A 109 2.19 32.17 5.24
N ALA A 110 0.89 32.40 5.01
CA ALA A 110 0.38 33.72 4.63
C ALA A 110 0.32 34.69 5.82
N HIS A 111 0.00 34.23 7.04
CA HIS A 111 -0.30 35.10 8.18
C HIS A 111 0.80 35.07 9.27
N SER A 112 1.57 34.02 9.37
CA SER A 112 2.54 33.81 10.46
C SER A 112 3.66 32.84 10.07
N PRO A 113 4.62 33.27 9.23
CA PRO A 113 5.57 32.35 8.58
C PRO A 113 6.59 31.65 9.48
N HIS A 114 6.66 31.95 10.76
CA HIS A 114 7.61 31.32 11.72
C HIS A 114 6.93 31.14 13.09
N THR A 115 5.97 30.25 13.18
CA THR A 115 5.25 30.02 14.43
C THR A 115 5.40 28.58 14.88
N ASP A 116 5.31 28.35 16.20
CA ASP A 116 5.21 27.03 16.81
C ASP A 116 4.11 26.16 16.14
N ALA A 117 3.08 26.83 15.59
CA ALA A 117 2.00 26.17 14.85
C ALA A 117 2.47 25.53 13.52
N LEU A 118 3.37 26.19 12.79
CA LEU A 118 3.92 25.64 11.55
C LEU A 118 4.83 24.45 11.84
N GLU A 119 5.72 24.58 12.85
CA GLU A 119 6.58 23.46 13.27
C GLU A 119 5.75 22.26 13.76
N ARG A 120 4.67 22.51 14.49
CA ARG A 120 3.75 21.47 14.94
C ARG A 120 3.07 20.76 13.78
N LEU A 121 2.63 21.50 12.75
CA LEU A 121 2.04 20.94 11.55
C LEU A 121 3.03 20.07 10.78
N GLU A 122 4.27 20.55 10.62
CA GLU A 122 5.35 19.83 9.94
C GLU A 122 5.71 18.54 10.68
N LYS A 123 5.87 18.62 12.00
CA LYS A 123 6.15 17.48 12.85
C LYS A 123 5.05 16.43 12.76
N LEU A 124 3.78 16.85 12.74
CA LEU A 124 2.66 15.93 12.56
C LEU A 124 2.74 15.20 11.21
N ALA A 125 3.09 15.90 10.12
CA ALA A 125 3.28 15.28 8.82
C ALA A 125 4.42 14.26 8.83
N GLU A 126 5.55 14.59 9.47
CA GLU A 126 6.68 13.67 9.64
C GLU A 126 6.29 12.42 10.44
N GLU A 127 5.49 12.58 11.51
CA GLU A 127 5.00 11.45 12.31
C GLU A 127 4.08 10.51 11.50
N VAL A 128 3.16 11.06 10.71
CA VAL A 128 2.29 10.27 9.81
C VAL A 128 3.14 9.53 8.80
N THR A 129 4.02 10.24 8.10
CA THR A 129 4.94 9.65 7.11
C THR A 129 5.77 8.52 7.71
N SER A 130 6.34 8.73 8.89
CA SER A 130 7.16 7.74 9.58
C SER A 130 6.36 6.48 9.94
N LYS A 131 5.14 6.63 10.46
CA LYS A 131 4.25 5.50 10.76
C LYS A 131 3.94 4.67 9.52
N GLU A 132 3.57 5.34 8.43
CA GLU A 132 3.27 4.68 7.16
C GLU A 132 4.49 3.96 6.59
N LEU A 133 5.66 4.60 6.59
CA LEU A 133 6.91 3.98 6.11
C LEU A 133 7.32 2.75 6.93
N VAL A 134 7.13 2.76 8.24
CA VAL A 134 7.38 1.58 9.10
C VAL A 134 6.49 0.42 8.67
N GLY A 135 5.19 0.65 8.49
CA GLY A 135 4.25 -0.38 8.02
C GLY A 135 4.60 -0.92 6.62
N LEU A 136 5.02 -0.03 5.70
CA LEU A 136 5.44 -0.42 4.36
C LEU A 136 6.77 -1.19 4.36
N ALA A 137 7.71 -0.85 5.25
CA ALA A 137 9.00 -1.52 5.34
C ALA A 137 8.93 -2.98 5.81
N GLU A 138 7.84 -3.39 6.48
CA GLU A 138 7.63 -4.78 6.91
C GLU A 138 7.57 -5.76 5.73
N ALA A 139 6.84 -5.41 4.67
CA ALA A 139 6.65 -6.26 3.50
C ALA A 139 7.38 -5.75 2.25
N GLY A 140 7.80 -4.50 2.26
CA GLY A 140 8.44 -3.79 1.15
C GLY A 140 9.93 -3.54 1.33
N ARG A 141 10.42 -2.60 0.54
CA ARG A 141 11.77 -2.03 0.63
C ARG A 141 11.67 -0.52 0.71
N VAL A 142 12.41 0.06 1.63
CA VAL A 142 12.50 1.51 1.83
C VAL A 142 13.96 1.93 1.64
N ARG A 143 14.20 2.99 0.88
CA ARG A 143 15.52 3.55 0.60
C ARG A 143 15.49 5.06 0.79
N VAL A 144 16.37 5.55 1.65
CA VAL A 144 16.58 6.98 1.84
C VAL A 144 17.47 7.51 0.72
N VAL A 145 17.07 8.63 0.16
CA VAL A 145 17.74 9.33 -0.94
C VAL A 145 18.01 10.76 -0.49
N ASN A 146 19.26 11.22 -0.64
CA ASN A 146 19.63 12.59 -0.33
C ASN A 146 19.73 13.40 -1.62
N ILE A 147 19.03 14.52 -1.69
CA ILE A 147 19.03 15.45 -2.80
C ILE A 147 19.85 16.70 -2.38
N ASP A 148 21.00 16.88 -2.99
CA ASP A 148 21.86 18.05 -2.78
C ASP A 148 21.29 19.23 -3.63
N LEU A 149 20.75 20.24 -2.97
CA LEU A 149 20.13 21.39 -3.62
C LEU A 149 21.12 22.25 -4.37
N ARG A 150 22.40 22.31 -3.94
CA ARG A 150 23.44 23.08 -4.65
C ARG A 150 23.82 22.40 -5.96
N LYS A 151 23.94 21.07 -5.94
CA LYS A 151 24.19 20.30 -7.18
C LYS A 151 23.00 20.37 -8.11
N LEU A 152 21.78 20.30 -7.57
CA LEU A 152 20.56 20.42 -8.36
C LEU A 152 20.46 21.79 -9.04
N ALA A 153 20.71 22.88 -8.33
CA ALA A 153 20.68 24.24 -8.89
C ALA A 153 21.73 24.46 -10.02
N ASN A 154 22.85 23.73 -9.97
CA ASN A 154 23.91 23.80 -10.97
C ASN A 154 23.72 22.82 -12.14
N ASN A 155 22.67 21.99 -12.10
CA ASN A 155 22.43 20.99 -13.15
C ASN A 155 21.01 21.13 -13.76
N PRO A 156 20.81 21.96 -14.76
CA PRO A 156 19.51 22.19 -15.37
C PRO A 156 18.93 20.96 -16.10
N ALA A 157 19.77 19.96 -16.41
CA ALA A 157 19.30 18.71 -16.99
C ALA A 157 18.72 17.73 -15.95
N GLY A 158 18.81 18.07 -14.66
CA GLY A 158 18.40 17.22 -13.55
C GLY A 158 19.59 16.48 -12.93
N LEU A 159 19.40 16.04 -11.69
CA LEU A 159 20.38 15.33 -10.89
C LEU A 159 19.91 13.90 -10.64
N GLU A 160 20.63 12.89 -11.14
CA GLU A 160 20.37 11.51 -10.74
C GLU A 160 20.72 11.36 -9.25
N VAL A 161 19.73 11.00 -8.46
CA VAL A 161 19.85 10.89 -7.01
C VAL A 161 19.75 9.47 -6.50
N PHE A 162 19.24 8.55 -7.33
CA PHE A 162 19.12 7.13 -6.98
C PHE A 162 19.14 6.25 -8.23
N ARG A 163 19.86 5.12 -8.14
CA ARG A 163 19.84 4.03 -9.12
C ARG A 163 20.16 2.74 -8.41
N ASP A 164 19.17 1.85 -8.29
CA ASP A 164 19.38 0.52 -7.69
C ASP A 164 18.27 -0.44 -8.10
N ASP A 165 18.54 -1.75 -7.92
CA ASP A 165 17.57 -2.81 -8.10
C ASP A 165 16.96 -3.15 -6.73
N LEU A 166 15.65 -2.99 -6.60
CA LEU A 166 14.91 -3.31 -5.38
C LEU A 166 14.07 -4.57 -5.60
N GLN A 167 14.11 -5.46 -4.60
CA GLN A 167 13.32 -6.70 -4.57
C GLN A 167 12.44 -6.69 -3.33
N LEU A 168 11.16 -7.06 -3.47
CA LEU A 168 10.28 -7.22 -2.32
C LEU A 168 10.74 -8.37 -1.42
N ARG A 169 10.45 -8.27 -0.14
CA ARG A 169 10.61 -9.38 0.80
C ARG A 169 9.62 -10.48 0.39
N TYR A 170 9.95 -11.73 0.65
CA TYR A 170 9.10 -12.90 0.35
C TYR A 170 8.86 -13.16 -1.14
N ASP A 171 9.80 -12.81 -1.99
CA ASP A 171 9.78 -13.19 -3.41
C ASP A 171 10.84 -14.26 -3.72
N PRO A 172 10.53 -15.56 -3.53
CA PRO A 172 11.48 -16.64 -3.77
C PRO A 172 11.84 -16.81 -5.26
N LYS A 173 11.05 -16.25 -6.18
CA LYS A 173 11.27 -16.35 -7.64
C LYS A 173 11.97 -15.13 -8.26
N GLY A 174 12.18 -14.06 -7.50
CA GLY A 174 12.75 -12.81 -8.00
C GLY A 174 11.87 -12.07 -9.03
N GLU A 175 10.60 -12.40 -9.10
CA GLU A 175 9.64 -11.79 -10.04
C GLU A 175 9.27 -10.36 -9.69
N THR A 176 9.55 -9.94 -8.44
CA THR A 176 9.27 -8.60 -7.93
C THR A 176 10.49 -7.69 -7.92
N THR A 177 11.59 -8.07 -8.56
CA THR A 177 12.74 -7.18 -8.68
C THR A 177 12.47 -6.12 -9.74
N ARG A 178 12.69 -4.85 -9.37
CA ARG A 178 12.56 -3.69 -10.26
C ARG A 178 13.77 -2.80 -10.12
N ARG A 179 14.22 -2.25 -11.25
CA ARG A 179 15.23 -1.20 -11.29
C ARG A 179 14.54 0.15 -11.20
N PHE A 180 14.98 0.94 -10.24
CA PHE A 180 14.52 2.32 -10.04
C PHE A 180 15.63 3.29 -10.37
N ILE A 181 15.30 4.32 -11.12
CA ILE A 181 16.17 5.46 -11.40
C ILE A 181 15.38 6.71 -11.05
N LEU A 182 15.89 7.53 -10.14
CA LEU A 182 15.28 8.78 -9.74
C LEU A 182 16.19 9.95 -10.12
N GLU A 183 15.60 10.95 -10.75
CA GLU A 183 16.25 12.20 -11.14
C GLU A 183 15.48 13.37 -10.49
N ALA A 184 16.14 14.16 -9.65
CA ALA A 184 15.60 15.42 -9.18
C ALA A 184 15.80 16.47 -10.28
N LEU A 185 14.71 17.15 -10.67
CA LEU A 185 14.71 18.14 -11.75
C LEU A 185 14.69 19.57 -11.25
N SER A 186 13.89 19.85 -10.21
CA SER A 186 13.79 21.17 -9.61
C SER A 186 13.27 21.11 -8.18
N TRP A 187 13.45 22.21 -7.44
CA TRP A 187 12.93 22.41 -6.10
C TRP A 187 12.27 23.79 -5.99
N ASP A 188 11.04 23.84 -5.49
CA ASP A 188 10.33 25.06 -5.10
C ASP A 188 10.28 25.15 -3.57
N GLU A 189 11.09 26.05 -3.01
CA GLU A 189 11.18 26.23 -1.57
C GLU A 189 9.89 26.79 -0.95
N LYS A 190 9.20 27.69 -1.67
CA LYS A 190 7.96 28.31 -1.17
C LYS A 190 6.82 27.32 -1.06
N ARG A 191 6.73 26.41 -2.02
CA ARG A 191 5.71 25.36 -2.04
C ARG A 191 6.14 24.10 -1.28
N ARG A 192 7.44 23.99 -0.99
CA ARG A 192 8.07 22.78 -0.44
C ARG A 192 7.78 21.55 -1.32
N GLU A 193 7.95 21.75 -2.62
CA GLU A 193 7.66 20.74 -3.63
C GLU A 193 8.88 20.57 -4.54
N GLY A 194 9.19 19.31 -4.88
CA GLY A 194 10.22 18.94 -5.83
C GLY A 194 9.64 18.28 -7.07
N MET A 195 10.20 18.59 -8.23
CA MET A 195 9.88 17.85 -9.46
C MET A 195 10.87 16.69 -9.60
N ILE A 196 10.36 15.48 -9.67
CA ILE A 196 11.15 14.25 -9.75
C ILE A 196 10.71 13.45 -10.97
N ARG A 197 11.67 12.98 -11.76
CA ARG A 197 11.46 11.98 -12.80
C ARG A 197 11.79 10.62 -12.22
N MET A 198 10.86 9.67 -12.36
CA MET A 198 11.05 8.29 -11.97
C MET A 198 10.97 7.39 -13.18
N ARG A 199 11.98 6.54 -13.34
CA ARG A 199 11.99 5.46 -14.31
C ARG A 199 12.06 4.13 -13.61
N VAL A 200 11.14 3.23 -13.96
CA VAL A 200 11.07 1.87 -13.41
C VAL A 200 11.11 0.86 -14.56
N SER A 201 11.96 -0.15 -14.44
CA SER A 201 12.06 -1.23 -15.41
C SER A 201 12.27 -2.59 -14.74
N GLU A 202 12.02 -3.67 -15.47
CA GLU A 202 12.50 -4.99 -15.06
C GLU A 202 14.01 -5.08 -15.28
N PRO A 203 14.81 -5.67 -14.37
CA PRO A 203 16.27 -5.73 -14.49
C PRO A 203 16.77 -6.43 -15.75
N ARG A 204 15.95 -7.33 -16.31
CA ARG A 204 16.26 -8.08 -17.54
C ARG A 204 15.93 -7.32 -18.85
N ASN A 205 15.15 -6.25 -18.73
CA ASN A 205 14.73 -5.46 -19.89
C ASN A 205 14.97 -3.97 -19.61
N LEU A 206 16.19 -3.53 -19.81
CA LEU A 206 16.64 -2.16 -19.51
C LEU A 206 16.25 -1.15 -20.59
N GLU A 207 15.81 -1.61 -21.76
CA GLU A 207 15.44 -0.74 -22.89
C GLU A 207 13.98 -0.28 -22.79
N THR A 208 13.14 -1.01 -22.05
CA THR A 208 11.73 -0.66 -21.89
C THR A 208 11.44 -0.32 -20.43
N PHE A 209 11.00 0.91 -20.22
CA PHE A 209 10.50 1.33 -18.90
C PHE A 209 9.02 0.98 -18.76
N GLU A 210 8.66 0.42 -17.62
CA GLU A 210 7.28 0.25 -17.21
C GLU A 210 6.69 1.62 -16.83
N ILE A 211 7.49 2.44 -16.16
CA ILE A 211 7.21 3.84 -15.83
C ILE A 211 8.37 4.69 -16.30
N ASP A 212 8.08 5.79 -16.99
CA ASP A 212 8.98 6.92 -17.26
C ASP A 212 8.14 8.18 -17.16
N ASP A 213 8.02 8.72 -15.97
CA ASP A 213 7.13 9.82 -15.69
C ASP A 213 7.78 10.87 -14.78
N THR A 214 7.30 12.10 -14.91
CA THR A 214 7.74 13.26 -14.11
C THR A 214 6.57 13.81 -13.33
N PHE A 215 6.72 13.90 -12.02
CA PHE A 215 5.67 14.35 -11.13
C PHE A 215 6.22 15.24 -10.02
N VAL A 216 5.33 15.99 -9.41
CA VAL A 216 5.64 16.85 -8.27
C VAL A 216 5.47 16.03 -6.99
N VAL A 217 6.49 16.07 -6.14
CA VAL A 217 6.46 15.47 -4.79
C VAL A 217 6.49 16.61 -3.78
N GLY A 218 5.50 16.66 -2.91
CA GLY A 218 5.38 17.66 -1.85
C GLY A 218 5.70 17.11 -0.47
N PHE A 219 6.01 18.00 0.45
CA PHE A 219 6.28 17.63 1.85
C PHE A 219 5.07 16.98 2.56
N PHE A 220 3.86 17.28 2.10
CA PHE A 220 2.62 16.71 2.65
C PHE A 220 2.06 15.56 1.79
N ASP A 221 2.87 14.91 0.96
CA ASP A 221 2.47 13.72 0.24
C ASP A 221 2.80 12.49 1.09
N PHE A 222 1.84 11.58 1.24
CA PHE A 222 1.94 10.41 2.12
C PHE A 222 1.98 9.10 1.31
N PRO A 223 2.86 8.14 1.66
CA PRO A 223 3.13 6.99 0.81
C PRO A 223 1.94 6.06 0.58
N LEU A 224 1.03 5.95 1.54
CA LEU A 224 -0.16 5.09 1.39
C LEU A 224 -1.16 5.66 0.39
N VAL A 225 -1.19 6.98 0.21
CA VAL A 225 -2.12 7.68 -0.69
C VAL A 225 -1.45 8.08 -1.98
N ASP A 226 -0.20 8.61 -1.90
CA ASP A 226 0.58 9.08 -3.04
C ASP A 226 1.56 8.01 -3.49
N ASN A 227 1.05 7.08 -4.28
CA ASN A 227 1.86 6.00 -4.80
C ASN A 227 1.53 5.70 -6.26
N THR A 228 2.50 5.13 -6.95
CA THR A 228 2.42 4.73 -8.35
C THR A 228 2.18 3.23 -8.45
N HIS A 229 1.21 2.83 -9.25
CA HIS A 229 0.92 1.44 -9.55
C HIS A 229 1.98 0.87 -10.50
N LEU A 230 2.45 -0.32 -10.18
CA LEU A 230 3.31 -1.13 -11.02
C LEU A 230 2.60 -2.44 -11.35
N SER A 231 3.06 -3.10 -12.40
CA SER A 231 2.54 -4.43 -12.77
C SER A 231 2.72 -5.46 -11.64
N LYS A 232 2.00 -6.56 -11.75
CA LYS A 232 2.09 -7.71 -10.82
C LYS A 232 1.71 -7.32 -9.37
N GLY A 233 0.77 -6.41 -9.19
CA GLY A 233 0.29 -6.00 -7.87
C GLY A 233 1.35 -5.34 -6.99
N GLN A 234 2.23 -4.55 -7.58
CA GLN A 234 3.29 -3.82 -6.90
C GLN A 234 3.02 -2.32 -6.93
N ARG A 235 3.60 -1.58 -5.99
CA ARG A 235 3.49 -0.13 -5.90
C ARG A 235 4.80 0.49 -5.45
N CYS A 236 5.00 1.75 -5.79
CA CYS A 236 6.08 2.55 -5.24
C CYS A 236 5.61 3.96 -4.91
N ALA A 237 6.27 4.58 -3.95
CA ALA A 237 6.02 5.96 -3.55
C ALA A 237 7.35 6.68 -3.32
N ILE A 238 7.38 7.99 -3.63
CA ILE A 238 8.48 8.88 -3.30
C ILE A 238 7.94 9.94 -2.35
N ILE A 239 8.59 10.10 -1.21
CA ILE A 239 8.14 10.96 -0.13
C ILE A 239 9.28 11.88 0.28
N LEU A 240 8.98 13.13 0.61
CA LEU A 240 9.93 14.05 1.23
C LEU A 240 9.82 13.93 2.75
N ASN A 241 10.87 13.41 3.40
CA ASN A 241 10.88 13.21 4.85
C ASN A 241 11.32 14.43 5.61
N GLU A 242 12.40 15.05 5.14
CA GLU A 242 13.03 16.18 5.81
C GLU A 242 13.49 17.19 4.76
N VAL A 243 13.27 18.47 5.05
CA VAL A 243 13.65 19.58 4.17
C VAL A 243 14.57 20.52 4.95
N HIS A 244 15.86 20.43 4.68
CA HIS A 244 16.89 21.24 5.32
C HIS A 244 17.49 22.23 4.31
N THR A 245 16.71 23.24 3.92
CA THR A 245 17.13 24.21 2.90
C THR A 245 18.35 25.01 3.31
N GLN A 246 18.47 25.37 4.59
CA GLN A 246 19.66 26.07 5.12
C GLN A 246 20.92 25.19 5.02
N ALA A 247 20.79 23.90 5.25
CA ALA A 247 21.88 22.94 5.10
C ALA A 247 22.12 22.56 3.62
N GLY A 248 21.20 22.89 2.73
CA GLY A 248 21.33 22.67 1.30
C GLY A 248 21.00 21.25 0.84
N PHE A 249 20.19 20.51 1.59
CA PHE A 249 19.79 19.17 1.20
C PHE A 249 18.33 18.86 1.59
N ILE A 250 17.76 17.88 0.88
CA ILE A 250 16.46 17.30 1.16
C ILE A 250 16.66 15.79 1.30
N LYS A 251 16.03 15.20 2.31
CA LYS A 251 15.86 13.75 2.40
C LYS A 251 14.55 13.32 1.77
N ALA A 252 14.63 12.49 0.77
CA ALA A 252 13.49 11.77 0.21
C ALA A 252 13.59 10.28 0.54
N THR A 253 12.47 9.60 0.49
CA THR A 253 12.41 8.15 0.67
C THR A 253 11.67 7.53 -0.49
N LEU A 254 12.30 6.55 -1.14
CA LEU A 254 11.64 5.64 -2.06
C LEU A 254 11.13 4.43 -1.28
N ALA A 255 9.83 4.22 -1.29
CA ALA A 255 9.17 3.02 -0.77
C ALA A 255 8.69 2.15 -1.94
N TYR A 256 9.02 0.87 -1.92
CA TYR A 256 8.57 -0.14 -2.88
C TYR A 256 7.89 -1.28 -2.14
N PHE A 257 6.62 -1.57 -2.43
CA PHE A 257 5.78 -2.43 -1.60
C PHE A 257 4.68 -3.15 -2.40
N PRO A 258 4.12 -4.26 -1.88
CA PRO A 258 3.00 -4.95 -2.51
C PRO A 258 1.70 -4.15 -2.36
N ALA A 259 0.82 -4.22 -3.37
CA ALA A 259 -0.46 -3.50 -3.40
C ALA A 259 -1.37 -3.83 -2.19
N SER A 260 -1.23 -5.02 -1.60
CA SER A 260 -1.96 -5.41 -0.38
C SER A 260 -1.67 -4.51 0.83
N ARG A 261 -0.59 -3.72 0.79
CA ARG A 261 -0.23 -2.75 1.83
C ARG A 261 -0.65 -1.31 1.51
N ALA A 262 -1.27 -1.08 0.36
CA ALA A 262 -1.79 0.24 0.03
C ALA A 262 -2.93 0.66 0.96
N SER A 263 -3.25 1.96 0.95
CA SER A 263 -4.37 2.52 1.70
C SER A 263 -5.67 1.76 1.44
N LEU A 264 -6.54 1.74 2.46
CA LEU A 264 -7.90 1.22 2.33
C LEU A 264 -8.70 1.91 1.21
N LYS A 265 -8.34 3.15 0.86
CA LYS A 265 -8.92 3.91 -0.26
C LYS A 265 -8.60 3.28 -1.62
N ASP A 266 -7.41 2.69 -1.74
CA ASP A 266 -6.88 2.11 -2.98
C ASP A 266 -6.86 0.58 -2.95
N LYS A 267 -7.58 -0.05 -2.02
CA LYS A 267 -7.68 -1.51 -2.03
C LYS A 267 -8.29 -1.97 -3.34
N PRO A 268 -7.71 -3.02 -3.94
CA PRO A 268 -8.23 -3.58 -5.17
C PRO A 268 -9.70 -3.94 -4.98
N TYR A 269 -10.47 -3.71 -6.04
CA TYR A 269 -11.87 -4.09 -6.11
C TYR A 269 -12.01 -5.58 -5.77
N TYR A 270 -13.18 -5.95 -5.25
CA TYR A 270 -13.55 -7.32 -4.89
C TYR A 270 -13.10 -8.38 -5.91
N ASP A 271 -13.13 -8.05 -7.20
CA ASP A 271 -12.70 -8.92 -8.30
C ASP A 271 -11.21 -9.29 -8.25
N GLU A 272 -10.32 -8.35 -7.91
CA GLU A 272 -8.88 -8.64 -7.81
C GLU A 272 -8.55 -9.51 -6.58
N VAL A 273 -9.29 -9.33 -5.48
CA VAL A 273 -9.14 -10.17 -4.27
C VAL A 273 -9.66 -11.57 -4.54
N MET A 274 -10.78 -11.70 -5.28
CA MET A 274 -11.32 -12.98 -5.67
C MET A 274 -10.40 -13.71 -6.66
N ASP A 275 -9.81 -13.00 -7.62
CA ASP A 275 -8.84 -13.59 -8.55
C ASP A 275 -7.57 -14.06 -7.84
N GLN A 276 -7.08 -13.33 -6.84
CA GLN A 276 -5.97 -13.78 -6.00
C GLN A 276 -6.33 -15.02 -5.17
N LEU A 277 -7.50 -15.04 -4.54
CA LEU A 277 -7.99 -16.20 -3.78
C LEU A 277 -8.18 -17.42 -4.68
N LEU A 278 -8.68 -17.25 -5.89
CA LEU A 278 -8.84 -18.31 -6.89
C LEU A 278 -7.49 -18.82 -7.41
N GLN A 279 -6.50 -17.94 -7.59
CA GLN A 279 -5.14 -18.33 -7.96
C GLN A 279 -4.43 -19.09 -6.84
N ASP A 280 -4.60 -18.68 -5.59
CA ASP A 280 -4.00 -19.34 -4.43
C ASP A 280 -4.67 -20.68 -4.13
N THR A 281 -5.98 -20.78 -4.33
CA THR A 281 -6.70 -22.06 -4.20
C THR A 281 -6.44 -23.00 -5.39
N GLY A 282 -6.30 -22.49 -6.60
CA GLY A 282 -5.96 -23.28 -7.80
C GLY A 282 -4.51 -23.79 -7.82
N ARG A 283 -3.60 -23.13 -7.08
CA ARG A 283 -2.23 -23.63 -6.91
C ARG A 283 -2.12 -24.83 -5.94
N ALA A 284 -3.12 -25.04 -5.10
CA ALA A 284 -3.16 -26.19 -4.20
C ALA A 284 -3.56 -27.51 -4.90
N GLU A 285 -3.96 -27.47 -6.16
CA GLU A 285 -4.44 -28.64 -6.92
C GLU A 285 -3.47 -29.17 -8.00
N LYS A 286 -2.20 -28.72 -8.03
CA LYS A 286 -1.19 -29.40 -8.85
C LYS A 286 -0.28 -30.28 -7.99
N PRO A 287 -0.32 -31.62 -8.21
CA PRO A 287 0.50 -32.60 -7.51
C PRO A 287 2.00 -32.41 -7.75
#